data_68f2e594a9e26fde735c7afeb7cdeb97
#
_entry.id   68f2e594a9e26fde735c7afeb7cdeb97
#
_cell.length_a   1.000
_cell.length_b   1.000
_cell.length_c   1.000
_cell.angle_alpha   90.00
_cell.angle_beta   90.00
_cell.angle_gamma   90.00
#
_symmetry.space_group_name_H-M   'P 1'
#
loop_
_entity.id
_entity.type
_entity.pdbx_description
1 polymer ?
#
loop_
_entity_poly.entity_id
_entity_poly.type
_entity_poly.pdbx_seq_one_letter_code
_entity_poly.pdbx_strand_id
1 'polypeptide(L)'
;MSRRAVAFALPAFVLLLSAGYAFGQLPGIPQFGEFGDPARFAPEEWPDRNLATCRIMYRSDRQEANGAGWRTDYPWAEINLMTRLSELTRTKVSLGEKQRPNAWVVRLTDDTLFDCPYTVASDVGTMALTGLEAERLRL
;
A
#
# COMPACT_ATOMS: atom_id res chain seq x y z
N MET A 1 -1.74 -56.21 -17.40
CA MET A 1 -2.14 -54.79 -17.13
C MET A 1 -2.31 -54.13 -18.48
N SER A 2 -3.54 -53.73 -18.77
CA SER A 2 -3.99 -53.27 -20.09
C SER A 2 -3.42 -51.88 -20.45
N ARG A 3 -2.80 -51.75 -21.62
CA ARG A 3 -2.31 -50.49 -22.21
C ARG A 3 -3.39 -49.41 -22.33
N ARG A 4 -4.67 -49.77 -22.15
CA ARG A 4 -5.82 -48.85 -22.21
C ARG A 4 -6.00 -48.02 -20.92
N ALA A 5 -5.48 -48.45 -19.75
CA ALA A 5 -5.61 -47.73 -18.52
C ALA A 5 -4.65 -46.52 -18.41
N VAL A 6 -3.52 -46.56 -19.13
CA VAL A 6 -2.51 -45.49 -19.11
C VAL A 6 -2.93 -44.29 -19.99
N ALA A 7 -3.71 -44.52 -21.04
CA ALA A 7 -4.13 -43.51 -22.00
C ALA A 7 -5.16 -42.50 -21.43
N PHE A 8 -5.88 -42.86 -20.36
CA PHE A 8 -6.88 -41.96 -19.73
C PHE A 8 -6.33 -41.16 -18.54
N ALA A 9 -5.20 -41.61 -17.95
CA ALA A 9 -4.62 -40.89 -16.80
C ALA A 9 -3.90 -39.58 -17.19
N LEU A 10 -3.25 -39.55 -18.36
CA LEU A 10 -2.53 -38.40 -18.84
C LEU A 10 -3.42 -37.18 -19.13
N PRO A 11 -4.57 -37.29 -19.86
CA PRO A 11 -5.43 -36.13 -20.11
C PRO A 11 -6.12 -35.64 -18.84
N ALA A 12 -6.45 -36.51 -17.87
CA ALA A 12 -7.05 -36.11 -16.61
C ALA A 12 -6.05 -35.31 -15.73
N PHE A 13 -4.77 -35.68 -15.75
CA PHE A 13 -3.73 -34.97 -15.01
C PHE A 13 -3.43 -33.58 -15.60
N VAL A 14 -3.44 -33.47 -16.94
CA VAL A 14 -3.28 -32.17 -17.63
C VAL A 14 -4.47 -31.26 -17.37
N LEU A 15 -5.70 -31.80 -17.33
CA LEU A 15 -6.90 -31.02 -17.00
C LEU A 15 -6.90 -30.53 -15.54
N LEU A 16 -6.39 -31.30 -14.60
CA LEU A 16 -6.26 -30.88 -13.20
C LEU A 16 -5.18 -29.79 -13.03
N LEU A 17 -4.10 -29.86 -13.78
CA LEU A 17 -3.07 -28.81 -13.78
C LEU A 17 -3.57 -27.51 -14.42
N SER A 18 -4.36 -27.58 -15.48
CA SER A 18 -4.95 -26.40 -16.13
C SER A 18 -6.04 -25.75 -15.28
N ALA A 19 -6.79 -26.51 -14.50
CA ALA A 19 -7.77 -25.98 -13.55
C ALA A 19 -7.08 -25.21 -12.40
N GLY A 20 -5.91 -25.67 -11.93
CA GLY A 20 -5.12 -24.97 -10.92
C GLY A 20 -4.62 -23.59 -11.39
N TYR A 21 -4.29 -23.44 -12.67
CA TYR A 21 -3.88 -22.16 -13.26
C TYR A 21 -5.05 -21.17 -13.43
N ALA A 22 -6.26 -21.66 -13.66
CA ALA A 22 -7.45 -20.82 -13.84
C ALA A 22 -7.96 -20.22 -12.51
N PHE A 23 -7.74 -20.86 -11.37
CA PHE A 23 -8.14 -20.35 -10.06
C PHE A 23 -7.25 -19.18 -9.57
N GLY A 24 -6.05 -19.02 -10.11
CA GLY A 24 -5.17 -17.89 -9.80
C GLY A 24 -5.54 -16.57 -10.49
N GLN A 25 -6.53 -16.59 -11.39
CA GLN A 25 -6.93 -15.41 -12.18
C GLN A 25 -8.42 -15.07 -12.03
N LEU A 26 -8.97 -15.15 -10.82
CA LEU A 26 -10.32 -14.65 -10.57
C LEU A 26 -10.32 -13.13 -10.71
N PRO A 27 -11.09 -12.55 -11.68
CA PRO A 27 -11.20 -11.11 -11.79
C PRO A 27 -11.90 -10.58 -10.54
N GLY A 28 -11.20 -9.77 -9.75
CA GLY A 28 -11.77 -9.10 -8.59
C GLY A 28 -11.09 -9.37 -7.24
N ILE A 29 -10.11 -10.27 -7.15
CA ILE A 29 -9.21 -10.28 -6.00
C ILE A 29 -8.18 -9.18 -6.27
N PRO A 30 -8.13 -8.10 -5.45
CA PRO A 30 -7.05 -7.13 -5.58
C PRO A 30 -5.75 -7.89 -5.44
N GLN A 31 -4.91 -7.91 -6.48
CA GLN A 31 -3.57 -8.43 -6.34
C GLN A 31 -2.88 -7.54 -5.30
N PHE A 32 -2.54 -8.14 -4.17
CA PHE A 32 -1.74 -7.49 -3.13
C PHE A 32 -0.46 -6.97 -3.78
N GLY A 33 -0.34 -5.62 -3.83
CA GLY A 33 0.88 -4.96 -4.28
C GLY A 33 1.03 -4.83 -5.78
N GLU A 34 0.18 -4.08 -6.46
CA GLU A 34 0.65 -3.31 -7.59
C GLU A 34 1.64 -2.29 -7.02
N PHE A 35 2.93 -2.59 -7.14
CA PHE A 35 4.04 -1.67 -6.89
C PHE A 35 4.02 -0.55 -7.94
N GLY A 36 2.97 0.26 -7.96
CA GLY A 36 2.77 1.18 -9.06
C GLY A 36 1.88 2.38 -8.82
N ASP A 37 1.16 2.45 -7.72
CA ASP A 37 0.37 3.65 -7.46
C ASP A 37 1.31 4.86 -7.30
N PRO A 38 1.10 5.94 -8.09
CA PRO A 38 1.96 7.11 -8.00
C PRO A 38 1.83 7.77 -6.62
N ALA A 39 2.95 8.29 -6.11
CA ALA A 39 2.93 9.06 -4.88
C ALA A 39 2.02 10.28 -5.04
N ARG A 40 0.99 10.40 -4.21
CA ARG A 40 0.11 11.56 -4.15
C ARG A 40 0.62 12.48 -3.04
N PHE A 41 1.34 13.53 -3.41
CA PHE A 41 1.86 14.48 -2.42
C PHE A 41 0.74 15.29 -1.79
N ALA A 42 0.91 15.59 -0.49
CA ALA A 42 -0.02 16.42 0.24
C ALA A 42 -0.12 17.80 -0.42
N PRO A 43 -1.33 18.33 -0.63
CA PRO A 43 -1.52 19.64 -1.23
C PRO A 43 -1.19 20.75 -0.22
N GLU A 44 -0.81 21.92 -0.70
CA GLU A 44 -0.67 23.12 0.14
C GLU A 44 -2.02 23.55 0.75
N GLU A 45 -3.09 23.43 -0.05
CA GLU A 45 -4.46 23.67 0.39
C GLU A 45 -5.21 22.34 0.54
N TRP A 46 -5.61 22.02 1.75
CA TRP A 46 -6.33 20.79 2.04
C TRP A 46 -7.76 20.82 1.51
N PRO A 47 -8.25 19.74 0.90
CA PRO A 47 -9.59 19.69 0.30
C PRO A 47 -10.72 19.82 1.34
N ASP A 48 -10.43 19.46 2.57
CA ASP A 48 -11.34 19.54 3.72
C ASP A 48 -10.55 19.56 5.04
N ARG A 49 -11.27 19.64 6.18
CA ARG A 49 -10.68 19.61 7.53
C ARG A 49 -10.85 18.24 8.21
N ASN A 50 -11.17 17.22 7.46
CA ASN A 50 -11.34 15.88 7.99
C ASN A 50 -9.98 15.20 8.19
N LEU A 51 -9.97 14.13 8.97
CA LEU A 51 -8.75 13.37 9.22
C LEU A 51 -8.23 12.73 7.93
N ALA A 52 -6.95 12.94 7.64
CA ALA A 52 -6.23 12.30 6.56
C ALA A 52 -4.92 11.72 7.07
N THR A 53 -4.35 10.78 6.35
CA THR A 53 -3.02 10.22 6.61
C THR A 53 -2.00 10.77 5.63
N CYS A 54 -0.77 10.97 6.11
CA CYS A 54 0.38 11.27 5.29
C CYS A 54 1.47 10.23 5.51
N ARG A 55 1.83 9.53 4.46
CA ARG A 55 2.95 8.61 4.44
C ARG A 55 4.25 9.40 4.32
N ILE A 56 5.17 9.19 5.25
CA ILE A 56 6.51 9.79 5.18
C ILE A 56 7.31 9.09 4.09
N MET A 57 7.72 9.85 3.07
CA MET A 57 8.66 9.41 2.05
C MET A 57 10.08 9.67 2.55
N TYR A 58 10.88 8.60 2.59
CA TYR A 58 12.27 8.65 3.00
C TYR A 58 13.16 7.84 2.04
N ARG A 59 14.45 8.02 2.13
CA ARG A 59 15.44 7.21 1.41
C ARG A 59 15.79 5.97 2.24
N SER A 60 15.77 4.79 1.63
CA SER A 60 16.30 3.56 2.25
C SER A 60 17.81 3.44 2.05
N ASP A 61 18.52 2.99 3.06
CA ASP A 61 19.97 2.71 3.00
C ASP A 61 20.26 1.33 2.40
N ARG A 62 19.29 0.43 2.48
CA ARG A 62 19.36 -0.92 1.94
C ARG A 62 17.98 -1.39 1.45
N GLN A 63 17.99 -2.46 0.68
CA GLN A 63 16.77 -3.16 0.28
C GLN A 63 16.62 -4.43 1.11
N GLU A 64 15.45 -4.64 1.66
CA GLU A 64 15.08 -5.86 2.38
C GLU A 64 14.27 -6.79 1.49
N ALA A 65 14.36 -8.09 1.75
CA ALA A 65 13.52 -9.07 1.08
C ALA A 65 12.05 -8.80 1.45
N ASN A 66 11.20 -8.61 0.44
CA ASN A 66 9.78 -8.27 0.58
C ASN A 66 9.49 -6.87 1.19
N GLY A 67 10.49 -6.02 1.37
CA GLY A 67 10.34 -4.62 1.75
C GLY A 67 10.39 -3.70 0.55
N ALA A 68 9.61 -2.63 0.59
CA ALA A 68 9.62 -1.56 -0.42
C ALA A 68 9.92 -0.19 0.21
N GLY A 69 10.54 -0.18 1.39
CA GLY A 69 10.81 1.02 2.17
C GLY A 69 9.52 1.78 2.46
N TRP A 70 9.51 3.10 2.26
CA TRP A 70 8.33 3.92 2.51
C TRP A 70 7.09 3.49 1.69
N ARG A 71 7.27 2.76 0.57
CA ARG A 71 6.18 2.27 -0.29
C ARG A 71 5.52 1.01 0.21
N THR A 72 6.07 0.36 1.24
CA THR A 72 5.50 -0.88 1.78
C THR A 72 4.02 -0.66 2.15
N ASP A 73 3.15 -1.40 1.47
CA ASP A 73 1.68 -1.35 1.60
C ASP A 73 1.01 -0.01 1.24
N TYR A 74 1.75 0.96 0.65
CA TYR A 74 1.17 2.22 0.20
C TYR A 74 0.40 2.03 -1.12
N PRO A 75 -0.78 2.65 -1.29
CA PRO A 75 -1.55 3.48 -0.34
C PRO A 75 -2.57 2.68 0.49
N TRP A 76 -2.57 1.36 0.35
CA TRP A 76 -3.65 0.51 0.86
C TRP A 76 -3.66 0.43 2.39
N ALA A 77 -2.51 0.51 3.04
CA ALA A 77 -2.45 0.53 4.51
C ALA A 77 -3.21 1.75 5.07
N GLU A 78 -3.00 2.94 4.50
CA GLU A 78 -3.67 4.18 4.89
C GLU A 78 -5.17 4.14 4.59
N ILE A 79 -5.52 3.70 3.37
CA ILE A 79 -6.92 3.58 2.94
C ILE A 79 -7.69 2.64 3.88
N ASN A 80 -7.12 1.47 4.17
CA ASN A 80 -7.75 0.49 5.06
C ASN A 80 -7.85 1.01 6.50
N LEU A 81 -6.79 1.65 7.02
CA LEU A 81 -6.80 2.24 8.36
C LEU A 81 -7.90 3.29 8.50
N MET A 82 -7.95 4.25 7.57
CA MET A 82 -8.95 5.32 7.61
C MET A 82 -10.37 4.81 7.38
N THR A 83 -10.55 3.82 6.51
CA THR A 83 -11.85 3.17 6.33
C THR A 83 -12.32 2.56 7.64
N ARG A 84 -11.49 1.74 8.30
CA ARG A 84 -11.84 1.11 9.58
C ARG A 84 -12.05 2.11 10.70
N LEU A 85 -11.24 3.16 10.74
CA LEU A 85 -11.42 4.23 11.71
C LEU A 85 -12.79 4.91 11.56
N SER A 86 -13.20 5.22 10.33
CA SER A 86 -14.50 5.85 10.06
C SER A 86 -15.68 4.93 10.37
N GLU A 87 -15.52 3.62 10.16
CA GLU A 87 -16.55 2.63 10.48
C GLU A 87 -16.72 2.39 11.99
N LEU A 88 -15.62 2.40 12.73
CA LEU A 88 -15.59 2.07 14.15
C LEU A 88 -15.77 3.27 15.07
N THR A 89 -15.65 4.47 14.52
CA THR A 89 -15.73 5.72 15.28
C THR A 89 -16.67 6.71 14.59
N ARG A 90 -16.84 7.90 15.18
CA ARG A 90 -17.55 9.03 14.55
C ARG A 90 -16.59 10.00 13.83
N THR A 91 -15.33 9.62 13.67
CA THR A 91 -14.33 10.46 13.04
C THR A 91 -14.61 10.60 11.56
N LYS A 92 -14.72 11.84 11.10
CA LYS A 92 -14.82 12.13 9.67
C LYS A 92 -13.44 12.02 9.05
N VAL A 93 -13.31 11.22 8.00
CA VAL A 93 -12.07 11.06 7.23
C VAL A 93 -12.16 11.83 5.92
N SER A 94 -11.03 12.38 5.49
CA SER A 94 -10.93 13.04 4.19
C SER A 94 -11.08 12.03 3.06
N LEU A 95 -12.01 12.30 2.14
CA LEU A 95 -12.33 11.41 1.03
C LEU A 95 -11.93 12.07 -0.30
N GLY A 96 -11.28 11.29 -1.12
CA GLY A 96 -10.93 11.65 -2.48
C GLY A 96 -11.90 11.05 -3.51
N GLU A 97 -11.37 10.79 -4.69
CA GLU A 97 -12.11 10.16 -5.78
C GLU A 97 -12.72 8.81 -5.36
N LYS A 98 -13.89 8.50 -5.90
CA LYS A 98 -14.62 7.25 -5.64
C LYS A 98 -14.89 7.01 -4.15
N GLN A 99 -14.99 8.06 -3.35
CA GLN A 99 -15.24 7.97 -1.90
C GLN A 99 -14.19 7.14 -1.14
N ARG A 100 -12.96 7.11 -1.63
CA ARG A 100 -11.83 6.48 -0.93
C ARG A 100 -11.15 7.47 0.00
N PRO A 101 -10.70 7.04 1.18
CA PRO A 101 -9.87 7.87 2.04
C PRO A 101 -8.63 8.41 1.31
N ASN A 102 -8.33 9.68 1.53
CA ASN A 102 -7.12 10.28 1.01
C ASN A 102 -5.90 9.71 1.75
N ALA A 103 -4.92 9.25 0.98
CA ALA A 103 -3.61 8.80 1.44
C ALA A 103 -2.55 9.68 0.78
N TRP A 104 -2.05 10.65 1.52
CA TRP A 104 -1.07 11.59 1.02
C TRP A 104 0.35 11.10 1.29
N VAL A 105 1.30 11.67 0.59
CA VAL A 105 2.75 11.48 0.81
C VAL A 105 3.36 12.81 1.16
N VAL A 106 4.28 12.82 2.12
CA VAL A 106 5.07 14.00 2.50
C VAL A 106 6.54 13.61 2.60
N ARG A 107 7.42 14.52 2.21
CA ARG A 107 8.85 14.40 2.53
C ARG A 107 9.10 15.03 3.89
N LEU A 108 10.15 14.60 4.54
CA LEU A 108 10.57 15.20 5.81
C LEU A 108 11.01 16.68 5.68
N THR A 109 11.27 17.12 4.44
CA THR A 109 11.64 18.51 4.13
C THR A 109 10.47 19.37 3.67
N ASP A 110 9.29 18.79 3.43
CA ASP A 110 8.11 19.53 2.99
C ASP A 110 7.48 20.30 4.17
N ASP A 111 7.02 21.52 3.95
CA ASP A 111 6.34 22.31 4.98
C ASP A 111 4.98 21.71 5.34
N THR A 112 4.31 21.08 4.37
CA THR A 112 3.06 20.35 4.56
C THR A 112 3.17 19.16 5.52
N LEU A 113 4.39 18.74 5.92
CA LEU A 113 4.59 17.72 6.95
C LEU A 113 3.87 18.07 8.26
N PHE A 114 3.94 19.34 8.66
CA PHE A 114 3.36 19.81 9.93
C PHE A 114 1.86 20.09 9.85
N ASP A 115 1.32 20.15 8.64
CA ASP A 115 -0.12 20.29 8.40
C ASP A 115 -0.84 18.93 8.38
N CYS A 116 -0.06 17.84 8.32
CA CYS A 116 -0.60 16.49 8.30
C CYS A 116 -1.18 16.10 9.65
N PRO A 117 -2.49 15.82 9.75
CA PRO A 117 -3.11 15.48 11.03
C PRO A 117 -2.66 14.13 11.59
N TYR A 118 -2.18 13.23 10.74
CA TYR A 118 -1.65 11.93 11.14
C TYR A 118 -0.60 11.44 10.16
N THR A 119 0.64 11.31 10.62
CA THR A 119 1.76 10.82 9.81
C THR A 119 2.06 9.36 10.09
N VAL A 120 2.42 8.62 9.03
CA VAL A 120 2.76 7.19 9.09
C VAL A 120 4.13 6.97 8.44
N ALA A 121 5.01 6.27 9.12
CA ALA A 121 6.22 5.73 8.54
C ALA A 121 6.16 4.21 8.51
N SER A 122 6.41 3.59 7.37
CA SER A 122 6.44 2.14 7.20
C SER A 122 7.86 1.69 6.92
N ASP A 123 8.18 0.45 7.31
CA ASP A 123 9.47 -0.21 7.02
C ASP A 123 10.69 0.63 7.46
N VAL A 124 10.54 1.26 8.63
CA VAL A 124 11.53 2.24 9.17
C VAL A 124 12.91 1.66 9.45
N GLY A 125 13.04 0.33 9.49
CA GLY A 125 14.31 -0.36 9.66
C GLY A 125 15.34 -0.06 8.57
N THR A 126 14.88 0.44 7.41
CA THR A 126 15.72 0.83 6.27
C THR A 126 15.87 2.33 6.11
N MET A 127 15.25 3.13 6.98
CA MET A 127 15.21 4.59 6.86
C MET A 127 16.61 5.21 7.09
N ALA A 128 17.08 5.94 6.08
CA ALA A 128 18.30 6.73 6.15
C ALA A 128 17.97 8.21 6.10
N LEU A 129 18.16 8.90 7.22
CA LEU A 129 17.90 10.33 7.34
C LEU A 129 19.16 11.14 7.04
N THR A 130 19.00 12.23 6.29
CA THR A 130 20.00 13.28 6.20
C THR A 130 20.02 14.13 7.48
N GLY A 131 21.08 14.92 7.69
CA GLY A 131 21.13 15.83 8.82
C GLY A 131 19.97 16.83 8.85
N LEU A 132 19.56 17.34 7.69
CA LEU A 132 18.44 18.25 7.54
C LEU A 132 17.11 17.60 7.92
N GLU A 133 16.84 16.39 7.43
CA GLU A 133 15.63 15.65 7.76
C GLU A 133 15.53 15.32 9.25
N ALA A 134 16.68 14.93 9.86
CA ALA A 134 16.75 14.67 11.29
C ALA A 134 16.52 15.94 12.14
N GLU A 135 16.98 17.09 11.67
CA GLU A 135 16.75 18.38 12.32
C GLU A 135 15.26 18.78 12.24
N ARG A 136 14.65 18.64 11.08
CA ARG A 136 13.21 18.92 10.86
C ARG A 136 12.29 18.08 11.77
N LEU A 137 12.66 16.84 12.05
CA LEU A 137 11.87 15.97 12.95
C LEU A 137 11.99 16.34 14.45
N ARG A 138 12.84 17.30 14.82
CA ARG A 138 12.98 17.78 16.20
C ARG A 138 12.14 19.02 16.51
N LEU A 139 11.54 19.62 15.48
CA LEU A 139 10.68 20.79 15.61
C LEU A 139 9.28 20.36 16.07
#